data_4e6ba5a5f982fdc044d434517e8ac784
#
_entry.id   4e6ba5a5f982fdc044d434517e8ac784
#
_cell.length_a   1.000
_cell.length_b   1.000
_cell.length_c   1.000
_cell.angle_alpha   90.00
_cell.angle_beta   90.00
_cell.angle_gamma   90.00
#
_symmetry.space_group_name_H-M   'P 1'
#
loop_
_entity.id
_entity.type
_entity.pdbx_description
1 polymer ?
#
loop_
_entity_poly.entity_id
_entity_poly.type
_entity_poly.pdbx_seq_one_letter_code
_entity_poly.pdbx_strand_id
1 'polypeptide(L)'
;MQMSRGSTGWRGRRDRRPGRVLAGAALGLLAALSAGAIRAEVPQRAGWTLQFADDFSGPAGQLPTSAHWQFDLGHGYPGAAANWGTQEVEANTANPENVSLDGDGHLRITPLRDAGGHWTSARIESRRDDFHAPAGGVLRLEARIRMPDVHGPAAVGYWPAFWALGRSFRTQLDWPATGEVDVMENVNGLDRVWGTLHCGVSPGGPCHEKTGLSANAPCPQSTCQAAFHVYAVEWDRRTSPQELRWYVDGRLYHTLHETDVPAATWQRMSTREGMFLILNVAIGGEFPDKISAPVRTPIAATEPGHPMLVDYVAVWTRAR
;
A
#
# COMPACT_ATOMS: atom_id res chain seq x y z
N MET A 1 -71.91 7.58 -54.47
CA MET A 1 -72.93 8.65 -54.42
C MET A 1 -72.19 9.95 -54.21
N GLN A 2 -72.08 10.63 -55.25
CA GLN A 2 -72.34 12.10 -55.53
C GLN A 2 -71.38 13.02 -54.78
N MET A 3 -70.46 13.67 -55.51
CA MET A 3 -70.64 15.02 -56.19
C MET A 3 -70.58 16.14 -55.17
N SER A 4 -69.96 17.28 -55.36
CA SER A 4 -69.60 18.03 -56.56
C SER A 4 -68.77 19.27 -56.15
N ARG A 5 -67.86 19.69 -57.05
CA ARG A 5 -67.65 21.02 -57.62
C ARG A 5 -67.55 22.20 -56.59
N GLY A 6 -66.75 23.15 -56.79
CA GLY A 6 -65.99 23.80 -57.88
C GLY A 6 -65.62 25.16 -57.33
N SER A 7 -64.77 25.83 -57.71
CA SER A 7 -64.40 26.71 -58.80
C SER A 7 -63.55 27.92 -58.31
N THR A 8 -62.46 28.11 -58.96
CA THR A 8 -61.92 29.29 -59.69
C THR A 8 -61.71 30.61 -58.95
N GLY A 9 -60.52 31.14 -59.16
CA GLY A 9 -60.28 32.57 -59.15
C GLY A 9 -58.87 33.03 -58.83
N TRP A 10 -58.02 33.07 -59.70
CA TRP A 10 -57.26 34.12 -60.42
C TRP A 10 -56.29 34.98 -59.61
N ARG A 11 -54.98 34.89 -60.05
CA ARG A 11 -53.95 35.92 -60.29
C ARG A 11 -53.46 36.79 -59.16
N GLY A 12 -52.14 36.79 -59.03
CA GLY A 12 -51.30 37.82 -58.42
C GLY A 12 -49.80 37.43 -58.37
N ARG A 13 -49.15 37.64 -59.54
CA ARG A 13 -47.66 37.61 -59.57
C ARG A 13 -47.12 38.75 -58.74
N ARG A 14 -46.22 38.49 -57.82
CA ARG A 14 -45.22 39.47 -57.37
C ARG A 14 -43.90 38.72 -57.19
N ASP A 15 -42.93 39.11 -58.01
CA ASP A 15 -41.52 38.73 -57.90
C ASP A 15 -40.97 39.16 -56.54
N ARG A 16 -40.41 38.27 -55.84
CA ARG A 16 -39.46 38.60 -54.74
C ARG A 16 -38.22 37.71 -54.86
N ARG A 17 -37.08 38.40 -54.97
CA ARG A 17 -35.71 37.85 -55.08
C ARG A 17 -35.37 36.94 -53.91
N PRO A 18 -34.52 35.88 -54.07
CA PRO A 18 -34.10 35.02 -53.00
C PRO A 18 -33.04 35.70 -52.12
N GLY A 19 -33.38 35.92 -50.87
CA GLY A 19 -32.43 36.32 -49.85
C GLY A 19 -31.52 35.14 -49.52
N ARG A 20 -30.22 35.34 -49.61
CA ARG A 20 -29.19 34.38 -49.14
C ARG A 20 -29.31 34.30 -47.62
N VAL A 21 -29.73 33.14 -47.10
CA VAL A 21 -29.59 32.78 -45.69
C VAL A 21 -28.18 32.22 -45.51
N LEU A 22 -27.31 32.98 -44.85
CA LEU A 22 -26.02 32.48 -44.34
C LEU A 22 -26.34 31.58 -43.14
N ALA A 23 -26.21 30.28 -43.33
CA ALA A 23 -26.19 29.29 -42.23
C ALA A 23 -24.85 29.39 -41.52
N GLY A 24 -24.82 30.08 -40.40
CA GLY A 24 -23.71 30.08 -39.45
C GLY A 24 -23.64 28.71 -38.76
N ALA A 25 -22.68 27.87 -39.12
CA ALA A 25 -22.34 26.67 -38.38
C ALA A 25 -21.61 27.10 -37.10
N ALA A 26 -22.30 27.07 -35.96
CA ALA A 26 -21.69 27.18 -34.65
C ALA A 26 -21.04 25.83 -34.34
N LEU A 27 -19.70 25.72 -34.52
CA LEU A 27 -18.92 24.65 -33.96
C LEU A 27 -18.91 24.81 -32.41
N GLY A 28 -19.78 24.05 -31.75
CA GLY A 28 -19.68 23.89 -30.29
C GLY A 28 -18.44 23.05 -29.97
N LEU A 29 -17.35 23.66 -29.47
CA LEU A 29 -16.26 22.98 -28.79
C LEU A 29 -16.84 22.38 -27.50
N LEU A 30 -17.16 21.11 -27.50
CA LEU A 30 -17.32 20.34 -26.26
C LEU A 30 -15.90 20.14 -25.68
N ALA A 31 -15.50 21.01 -24.76
CA ALA A 31 -14.38 20.74 -23.88
C ALA A 31 -14.80 19.58 -22.96
N ALA A 32 -14.31 18.38 -23.27
CA ALA A 32 -14.38 17.27 -22.33
C ALA A 32 -13.51 17.65 -21.13
N LEU A 33 -14.13 18.13 -20.06
CA LEU A 33 -13.53 18.18 -18.74
C LEU A 33 -13.31 16.74 -18.33
N SER A 34 -12.09 16.22 -18.58
CA SER A 34 -11.62 15.03 -17.89
C SER A 34 -11.59 15.41 -16.41
N ALA A 35 -12.49 14.85 -15.62
CA ALA A 35 -12.38 14.85 -14.18
C ALA A 35 -11.09 14.07 -13.86
N GLY A 36 -9.98 14.77 -13.75
CA GLY A 36 -8.74 14.19 -13.26
C GLY A 36 -9.03 13.65 -11.86
N ALA A 37 -8.74 12.39 -11.63
CA ALA A 37 -8.79 11.83 -10.30
C ALA A 37 -8.01 12.76 -9.37
N ILE A 38 -8.61 13.14 -8.24
CA ILE A 38 -7.92 13.95 -7.22
C ILE A 38 -6.87 13.02 -6.62
N ARG A 39 -5.63 13.14 -7.10
CA ARG A 39 -4.49 12.43 -6.52
C ARG A 39 -4.23 13.01 -5.15
N ALA A 40 -4.05 12.13 -4.15
CA ALA A 40 -3.59 12.61 -2.87
C ALA A 40 -2.11 12.97 -3.00
N GLU A 41 -1.81 14.24 -2.91
CA GLU A 41 -0.44 14.73 -2.85
C GLU A 41 0.19 14.27 -1.53
N VAL A 42 1.48 13.86 -1.58
CA VAL A 42 2.25 13.54 -0.36
C VAL A 42 2.17 14.74 0.60
N PRO A 43 1.65 14.57 1.82
CA PRO A 43 1.32 15.72 2.66
C PRO A 43 2.55 16.49 3.08
N GLN A 44 2.49 17.82 2.99
CA GLN A 44 3.50 18.68 3.59
C GLN A 44 3.32 18.71 5.11
N ARG A 45 4.38 18.50 5.87
CA ARG A 45 4.35 18.47 7.33
C ARG A 45 5.19 19.61 7.91
N ALA A 46 4.54 20.59 8.53
CA ALA A 46 5.25 21.70 9.17
C ALA A 46 6.24 21.20 10.25
N GLY A 47 7.48 21.66 10.17
CA GLY A 47 8.55 21.26 11.09
C GLY A 47 9.15 19.86 10.81
N TRP A 48 8.81 19.23 9.69
CA TRP A 48 9.40 17.99 9.23
C TRP A 48 10.16 18.19 7.93
N THR A 49 11.22 17.41 7.74
CA THR A 49 11.99 17.35 6.50
C THR A 49 11.67 16.06 5.77
N LEU A 50 11.16 16.16 4.55
CA LEU A 50 10.92 15.01 3.69
C LEU A 50 12.25 14.39 3.26
N GLN A 51 12.43 13.11 3.55
CA GLN A 51 13.62 12.33 3.20
C GLN A 51 13.42 11.48 1.95
N PHE A 52 12.22 10.96 1.78
CA PHE A 52 11.84 10.10 0.66
C PHE A 52 10.33 10.22 0.44
N ALA A 53 9.91 10.15 -0.81
CA ALA A 53 8.51 9.96 -1.16
C ALA A 53 8.38 9.30 -2.54
N ASP A 54 7.33 8.51 -2.69
CA ASP A 54 6.81 8.04 -3.97
C ASP A 54 5.29 8.13 -3.94
N ASP A 55 4.71 8.85 -4.89
CA ASP A 55 3.26 9.03 -5.07
C ASP A 55 2.70 8.12 -6.16
N PHE A 56 3.53 7.19 -6.64
CA PHE A 56 3.20 6.21 -7.65
C PHE A 56 2.52 6.76 -8.91
N SER A 57 2.85 8.01 -9.26
CA SER A 57 2.38 8.64 -10.48
C SER A 57 3.00 7.99 -11.72
N GLY A 58 2.16 7.62 -12.68
CA GLY A 58 2.61 7.04 -13.94
C GLY A 58 1.49 6.34 -14.71
N PRO A 59 1.75 5.90 -15.94
CA PRO A 59 0.78 5.18 -16.76
C PRO A 59 0.37 3.84 -16.16
N ALA A 60 -0.89 3.45 -16.38
CA ALA A 60 -1.39 2.14 -16.00
C ALA A 60 -0.55 1.00 -16.61
N GLY A 61 -0.27 -0.04 -15.82
CA GLY A 61 0.52 -1.20 -16.21
C GLY A 61 2.05 -0.99 -16.16
N GLN A 62 2.53 0.24 -15.91
CA GLN A 62 3.96 0.49 -15.70
C GLN A 62 4.40 -0.06 -14.34
N LEU A 63 5.62 -0.61 -14.27
CA LEU A 63 6.25 -0.95 -13.00
C LEU A 63 6.62 0.30 -12.20
N PRO A 64 6.64 0.25 -10.86
CA PRO A 64 7.16 1.34 -10.06
C PRO A 64 8.63 1.62 -10.42
N THR A 65 9.04 2.88 -10.25
CA THR A 65 10.37 3.32 -10.73
C THR A 65 11.51 2.53 -10.08
N SER A 66 12.40 2.01 -10.92
CA SER A 66 13.60 1.32 -10.45
C SER A 66 14.63 2.26 -9.78
N ALA A 67 14.42 3.57 -9.80
CA ALA A 67 15.19 4.53 -9.01
C ALA A 67 14.84 4.43 -7.50
N HIS A 68 13.61 4.09 -7.17
CA HIS A 68 13.13 3.99 -5.80
C HIS A 68 13.04 2.55 -5.30
N TRP A 69 12.65 1.60 -6.16
CA TRP A 69 12.26 0.25 -5.77
C TRP A 69 13.10 -0.82 -6.45
N GLN A 70 13.27 -1.94 -5.78
CA GLN A 70 13.77 -3.20 -6.32
C GLN A 70 12.77 -4.31 -5.96
N PHE A 71 12.81 -5.40 -6.74
CA PHE A 71 11.90 -6.52 -6.58
C PHE A 71 12.61 -7.68 -5.90
N ASP A 72 11.96 -8.26 -4.91
CA ASP A 72 12.32 -9.54 -4.34
C ASP A 72 11.59 -10.64 -5.12
N LEU A 73 12.32 -11.59 -5.65
CA LEU A 73 11.75 -12.59 -6.55
C LEU A 73 11.75 -14.00 -5.94
N GLY A 74 10.73 -14.79 -6.30
CA GLY A 74 10.60 -16.18 -5.86
C GLY A 74 10.07 -16.30 -4.44
N HIS A 75 10.65 -17.24 -3.68
CA HIS A 75 10.14 -17.66 -2.37
C HIS A 75 11.07 -17.29 -1.19
N GLY A 76 12.00 -16.37 -1.38
CA GLY A 76 12.92 -15.96 -0.31
C GLY A 76 14.19 -15.29 -0.83
N TYR A 77 14.94 -14.66 0.05
CA TYR A 77 16.24 -14.11 -0.28
C TYR A 77 17.26 -15.23 -0.51
N PRO A 78 18.19 -15.06 -1.45
CA PRO A 78 19.27 -16.00 -1.65
C PRO A 78 20.05 -16.27 -0.34
N GLY A 79 20.09 -17.52 0.11
CA GLY A 79 20.77 -17.90 1.34
C GLY A 79 20.00 -17.71 2.64
N ALA A 80 18.80 -17.09 2.60
CA ALA A 80 17.91 -16.97 3.75
C ALA A 80 16.94 -18.17 3.86
N ALA A 81 16.05 -18.12 4.84
CA ALA A 81 15.01 -19.13 5.03
C ALA A 81 14.07 -19.19 3.84
N ALA A 82 13.69 -20.41 3.43
CA ALA A 82 12.71 -20.63 2.38
C ALA A 82 11.32 -20.08 2.80
N ASN A 83 10.48 -19.79 1.79
CA ASN A 83 9.13 -19.29 2.01
C ASN A 83 9.12 -18.05 2.94
N TRP A 84 10.08 -17.16 2.70
CA TRP A 84 10.33 -15.92 3.45
C TRP A 84 10.55 -16.11 4.96
N GLY A 85 10.73 -17.35 5.41
CA GLY A 85 10.86 -17.71 6.83
C GLY A 85 9.54 -17.85 7.58
N THR A 86 8.42 -17.54 6.96
CA THR A 86 7.07 -17.48 7.54
C THR A 86 6.10 -18.48 6.92
N GLN A 87 6.56 -19.34 5.99
CA GLN A 87 5.76 -20.36 5.29
C GLN A 87 4.73 -19.76 4.31
N GLU A 88 4.99 -18.58 3.77
CA GLU A 88 4.23 -17.99 2.68
C GLU A 88 4.27 -18.90 1.44
N VAL A 89 3.18 -18.93 0.66
CA VAL A 89 3.07 -19.90 -0.44
C VAL A 89 3.25 -19.30 -1.83
N GLU A 90 3.15 -17.97 -1.97
CA GLU A 90 3.31 -17.30 -3.25
C GLU A 90 4.76 -17.22 -3.70
N ALA A 91 4.97 -17.24 -5.00
CA ALA A 91 6.20 -16.78 -5.63
C ALA A 91 6.06 -15.28 -5.95
N ASN A 92 6.93 -14.45 -5.41
CA ASN A 92 6.96 -13.03 -5.73
C ASN A 92 7.59 -12.79 -7.10
N THR A 93 6.99 -11.89 -7.89
CA THR A 93 7.38 -11.60 -9.28
C THR A 93 7.48 -10.09 -9.52
N ALA A 94 8.09 -9.71 -10.65
CA ALA A 94 8.07 -8.37 -11.22
C ALA A 94 7.09 -8.26 -12.39
N ASN A 95 6.12 -9.17 -12.52
CA ASN A 95 5.13 -9.12 -13.59
C ASN A 95 4.14 -7.98 -13.36
N PRO A 96 3.81 -7.17 -14.39
CA PRO A 96 2.83 -6.08 -14.25
C PRO A 96 1.44 -6.52 -13.77
N GLU A 97 1.10 -7.81 -13.93
CA GLU A 97 -0.13 -8.38 -13.40
C GLU A 97 -0.12 -8.46 -11.87
N ASN A 98 1.05 -8.75 -11.26
CA ASN A 98 1.24 -8.80 -9.81
C ASN A 98 1.57 -7.43 -9.21
N VAL A 99 2.33 -6.59 -9.92
CA VAL A 99 2.75 -5.27 -9.43
C VAL A 99 2.82 -4.27 -10.55
N SER A 100 2.05 -3.19 -10.46
CA SER A 100 2.06 -2.09 -11.44
C SER A 100 1.40 -0.84 -10.91
N LEU A 101 1.63 0.28 -11.59
CA LEU A 101 0.84 1.49 -11.42
C LEU A 101 -0.55 1.29 -12.04
N ASP A 102 -1.59 1.84 -11.41
CA ASP A 102 -2.96 1.73 -11.92
C ASP A 102 -3.33 2.84 -12.93
N GLY A 103 -2.52 3.89 -13.04
CA GLY A 103 -2.77 5.07 -13.88
C GLY A 103 -3.51 6.19 -13.15
N ASP A 104 -4.07 5.92 -11.98
CA ASP A 104 -4.81 6.87 -11.14
C ASP A 104 -3.97 7.38 -9.96
N GLY A 105 -2.66 7.05 -9.94
CA GLY A 105 -1.72 7.47 -8.89
C GLY A 105 -1.56 6.47 -7.78
N HIS A 106 -1.78 5.19 -8.02
CA HIS A 106 -1.55 4.16 -7.00
C HIS A 106 -0.63 3.06 -7.52
N LEU A 107 0.19 2.53 -6.63
CA LEU A 107 0.79 1.21 -6.80
C LEU A 107 -0.28 0.16 -6.47
N ARG A 108 -0.35 -0.86 -7.30
CA ARG A 108 -1.19 -2.02 -7.12
C ARG A 108 -0.33 -3.26 -6.94
N ILE A 109 -0.52 -4.00 -5.84
CA ILE A 109 0.06 -5.33 -5.62
C ILE A 109 -1.07 -6.34 -5.57
N THR A 110 -1.10 -7.29 -6.51
CA THR A 110 -2.22 -8.20 -6.75
C THR A 110 -1.76 -9.66 -6.65
N PRO A 111 -2.19 -10.40 -5.62
CA PRO A 111 -2.00 -11.84 -5.59
C PRO A 111 -2.86 -12.52 -6.65
N LEU A 112 -2.26 -13.43 -7.40
CA LEU A 112 -2.90 -14.21 -8.47
C LEU A 112 -2.70 -15.69 -8.21
N ARG A 113 -3.62 -16.51 -8.75
CA ARG A 113 -3.53 -17.98 -8.70
C ARG A 113 -3.74 -18.55 -10.09
N ASP A 114 -2.82 -19.38 -10.54
CA ASP A 114 -2.92 -20.05 -11.83
C ASP A 114 -3.90 -21.24 -11.79
N ALA A 115 -4.14 -21.85 -12.96
CA ALA A 115 -5.02 -23.00 -13.08
C ALA A 115 -4.47 -24.27 -12.37
N GLY A 116 -3.19 -24.31 -12.07
CA GLY A 116 -2.53 -25.36 -11.28
C GLY A 116 -2.64 -25.14 -9.76
N GLY A 117 -3.16 -23.99 -9.34
CA GLY A 117 -3.32 -23.63 -7.93
C GLY A 117 -2.10 -22.92 -7.33
N HIS A 118 -1.07 -22.59 -8.13
CA HIS A 118 0.11 -21.88 -7.65
C HIS A 118 -0.18 -20.39 -7.52
N TRP A 119 0.27 -19.81 -6.40
CA TRP A 119 0.12 -18.40 -6.13
C TRP A 119 1.34 -17.59 -6.56
N THR A 120 1.07 -16.41 -7.12
CA THR A 120 2.07 -15.38 -7.38
C THR A 120 1.61 -14.07 -6.75
N SER A 121 2.56 -13.22 -6.34
CA SER A 121 2.30 -11.90 -5.82
C SER A 121 3.51 -10.99 -6.10
N ALA A 122 3.66 -9.92 -5.34
CA ALA A 122 4.87 -9.13 -5.40
C ALA A 122 5.30 -8.63 -4.03
N ARG A 123 6.62 -8.48 -3.89
CA ARG A 123 7.32 -7.85 -2.79
C ARG A 123 8.35 -6.90 -3.37
N ILE A 124 8.29 -5.65 -2.95
CA ILE A 124 9.21 -4.60 -3.38
C ILE A 124 9.87 -3.94 -2.18
N GLU A 125 11.15 -3.63 -2.33
CA GLU A 125 11.94 -2.92 -1.32
C GLU A 125 12.36 -1.55 -1.81
N SER A 126 12.43 -0.56 -0.90
CA SER A 126 13.10 0.68 -1.23
C SER A 126 14.59 0.46 -1.49
N ARG A 127 15.17 1.09 -2.52
CA ARG A 127 16.63 1.04 -2.74
C ARG A 127 17.40 1.76 -1.66
N ARG A 128 16.83 2.84 -1.12
CA ARG A 128 17.37 3.48 0.08
C ARG A 128 17.19 2.56 1.28
N ASP A 129 18.24 2.47 2.09
CA ASP A 129 18.32 1.66 3.30
C ASP A 129 18.87 2.42 4.50
N ASP A 130 18.89 3.75 4.40
CA ASP A 130 19.49 4.66 5.38
C ASP A 130 18.44 5.41 6.22
N PHE A 131 17.19 4.96 6.24
CA PHE A 131 16.14 5.58 7.03
C PHE A 131 16.35 5.30 8.52
N HIS A 132 16.67 6.34 9.28
CA HIS A 132 16.85 6.26 10.74
C HIS A 132 16.44 7.54 11.43
N ALA A 133 16.09 7.43 12.72
CA ALA A 133 15.76 8.60 13.53
C ALA A 133 17.03 9.41 13.84
N PRO A 134 17.08 10.72 13.56
CA PRO A 134 18.21 11.55 13.92
C PRO A 134 18.45 11.53 15.42
N ALA A 135 19.70 11.76 15.85
CA ALA A 135 20.00 11.88 17.27
C ALA A 135 19.21 13.05 17.90
N GLY A 136 18.41 12.73 18.93
CA GLY A 136 17.50 13.69 19.55
C GLY A 136 16.40 14.23 18.63
N GLY A 137 16.06 13.49 17.56
CA GLY A 137 15.00 13.81 16.61
C GLY A 137 13.97 12.70 16.50
N VAL A 138 13.17 12.75 15.43
CA VAL A 138 12.11 11.77 15.13
C VAL A 138 12.23 11.32 13.67
N LEU A 139 12.10 10.03 13.45
CA LEU A 139 11.79 9.43 12.14
C LEU A 139 10.29 9.15 12.08
N ARG A 140 9.67 9.41 10.93
CA ARG A 140 8.31 8.96 10.62
C ARG A 140 8.31 8.20 9.30
N LEU A 141 7.86 6.95 9.34
CA LEU A 141 7.55 6.13 8.17
C LEU A 141 6.04 6.13 8.01
N GLU A 142 5.55 6.38 6.80
CA GLU A 142 4.12 6.50 6.55
C GLU A 142 3.76 6.03 5.15
N ALA A 143 2.62 5.38 5.03
CA ALA A 143 1.98 5.09 3.75
C ALA A 143 0.47 5.30 3.84
N ARG A 144 -0.14 5.71 2.73
CA ARG A 144 -1.59 5.74 2.57
C ARG A 144 -2.00 4.55 1.71
N ILE A 145 -2.71 3.60 2.34
CA ILE A 145 -2.99 2.29 1.76
C ILE A 145 -4.47 1.97 1.88
N ARG A 146 -5.04 1.36 0.84
CA ARG A 146 -6.28 0.60 0.89
C ARG A 146 -5.93 -0.88 0.81
N MET A 147 -6.29 -1.63 1.85
CA MET A 147 -6.06 -3.07 1.90
C MET A 147 -6.87 -3.81 0.83
N PRO A 148 -6.52 -5.05 0.47
CA PRO A 148 -7.30 -5.84 -0.48
C PRO A 148 -8.78 -5.89 -0.08
N ASP A 149 -9.66 -5.49 -1.01
CA ASP A 149 -11.11 -5.51 -0.79
C ASP A 149 -11.63 -6.94 -1.00
N VAL A 150 -11.40 -7.76 0.01
CA VAL A 150 -11.79 -9.17 0.06
C VAL A 150 -12.14 -9.55 1.50
N HIS A 151 -13.18 -10.36 1.68
CA HIS A 151 -13.77 -10.63 2.99
C HIS A 151 -14.16 -12.09 3.18
N GLY A 152 -14.32 -12.50 4.44
CA GLY A 152 -14.78 -13.85 4.80
C GLY A 152 -13.88 -14.95 4.25
N PRO A 153 -14.45 -16.10 3.80
CA PRO A 153 -13.66 -17.22 3.31
C PRO A 153 -12.76 -16.89 2.11
N ALA A 154 -13.14 -15.91 1.26
CA ALA A 154 -12.36 -15.46 0.12
C ALA A 154 -11.06 -14.77 0.54
N ALA A 155 -11.01 -14.18 1.73
CA ALA A 155 -9.87 -13.45 2.26
C ALA A 155 -8.89 -14.31 3.06
N VAL A 156 -9.24 -15.54 3.39
CA VAL A 156 -8.43 -16.41 4.27
C VAL A 156 -7.08 -16.72 3.62
N GLY A 157 -6.01 -16.25 4.24
CA GLY A 157 -4.64 -16.36 3.73
C GLY A 157 -4.06 -15.07 3.16
N TYR A 158 -4.86 -14.00 2.94
CA TYR A 158 -4.31 -12.71 2.57
C TYR A 158 -3.52 -12.10 3.72
N TRP A 159 -2.32 -11.59 3.41
CA TRP A 159 -1.42 -10.94 4.37
C TRP A 159 -0.71 -9.75 3.73
N PRO A 160 -1.41 -8.62 3.54
CA PRO A 160 -0.77 -7.38 3.08
C PRO A 160 0.06 -6.75 4.19
N ALA A 161 1.22 -6.17 3.82
CA ALA A 161 2.13 -5.51 4.75
C ALA A 161 2.82 -4.28 4.15
N PHE A 162 3.04 -3.28 5.03
CA PHE A 162 3.97 -2.18 4.87
C PHE A 162 4.86 -2.13 6.11
N TRP A 163 6.14 -2.31 5.94
CA TRP A 163 7.10 -2.52 7.01
C TRP A 163 8.51 -2.05 6.67
N ALA A 164 9.38 -2.07 7.64
CA ALA A 164 10.77 -1.67 7.50
C ALA A 164 11.70 -2.68 8.15
N LEU A 165 12.79 -3.00 7.47
CA LEU A 165 13.79 -3.98 7.93
C LEU A 165 15.17 -3.32 8.01
N GLY A 166 15.95 -3.67 9.03
CA GLY A 166 17.29 -3.15 9.23
C GLY A 166 18.20 -3.52 8.07
N ARG A 167 19.02 -2.56 7.58
CA ARG A 167 19.81 -2.73 6.35
C ARG A 167 20.86 -3.82 6.43
N SER A 168 21.34 -4.18 7.64
CA SER A 168 22.31 -5.28 7.81
C SER A 168 21.76 -6.59 7.29
N PHE A 169 20.45 -6.78 7.27
CA PHE A 169 19.82 -7.97 6.73
C PHE A 169 20.20 -8.26 5.27
N ARG A 170 20.37 -7.21 4.44
CA ARG A 170 20.77 -7.38 3.03
C ARG A 170 22.09 -8.09 2.83
N THR A 171 22.96 -8.09 3.83
CA THR A 171 24.31 -8.66 3.74
C THR A 171 24.59 -9.77 4.75
N GLN A 172 23.87 -9.75 5.88
CA GLN A 172 24.15 -10.66 7.01
C GLN A 172 23.03 -11.66 7.27
N LEU A 173 21.81 -11.41 6.72
CA LEU A 173 20.61 -12.23 6.95
C LEU A 173 20.33 -12.44 8.45
N ASP A 174 20.57 -11.41 9.25
CA ASP A 174 20.65 -11.44 10.71
C ASP A 174 19.32 -11.12 11.40
N TRP A 175 18.21 -11.53 10.78
CA TRP A 175 16.88 -11.42 11.42
C TRP A 175 16.79 -12.32 12.67
N PRO A 176 16.19 -11.88 13.77
CA PRO A 176 15.56 -10.57 14.01
C PRO A 176 16.50 -9.52 14.62
N ALA A 177 17.81 -9.81 14.74
CA ALA A 177 18.78 -8.94 15.38
C ALA A 177 18.98 -7.59 14.64
N THR A 178 18.74 -7.56 13.32
CA THR A 178 18.75 -6.35 12.50
C THR A 178 17.66 -5.35 12.90
N GLY A 179 16.56 -5.84 13.49
CA GLY A 179 15.35 -5.07 13.80
C GLY A 179 14.39 -4.96 12.62
N GLU A 180 13.12 -5.20 12.90
CA GLU A 180 12.01 -5.07 11.94
C GLU A 180 10.88 -4.29 12.59
N VAL A 181 10.29 -3.36 11.84
CA VAL A 181 9.17 -2.54 12.29
C VAL A 181 8.03 -2.68 11.30
N ASP A 182 6.98 -3.39 11.68
CA ASP A 182 5.79 -3.53 10.87
C ASP A 182 4.88 -2.34 11.14
N VAL A 183 4.83 -1.44 10.15
CA VAL A 183 4.00 -0.22 10.24
C VAL A 183 2.53 -0.57 10.08
N MET A 184 2.24 -1.51 9.19
CA MET A 184 0.90 -2.00 8.90
C MET A 184 0.96 -3.44 8.43
N GLU A 185 0.25 -4.31 9.13
CA GLU A 185 -0.09 -5.64 8.67
C GLU A 185 -1.60 -5.86 8.79
N ASN A 186 -2.13 -6.67 7.90
CA ASN A 186 -3.49 -7.21 8.00
C ASN A 186 -3.48 -8.69 7.64
N VAL A 187 -4.38 -9.46 8.21
CA VAL A 187 -4.52 -10.88 7.88
C VAL A 187 -5.97 -11.26 7.68
N ASN A 188 -6.20 -12.17 6.72
CA ASN A 188 -7.49 -12.82 6.49
C ASN A 188 -8.65 -11.84 6.26
N GLY A 189 -8.38 -10.64 5.74
CA GLY A 189 -9.39 -9.62 5.46
C GLY A 189 -10.12 -9.08 6.70
N LEU A 190 -9.52 -9.21 7.89
CA LEU A 190 -10.08 -8.65 9.11
C LEU A 190 -10.05 -7.12 9.09
N ASP A 191 -11.06 -6.49 9.67
CA ASP A 191 -11.07 -5.02 9.85
C ASP A 191 -10.16 -4.64 11.03
N ARG A 192 -8.84 -4.85 10.86
CA ARG A 192 -7.80 -4.56 11.84
C ARG A 192 -6.48 -4.28 11.18
N VAL A 193 -5.70 -3.43 11.82
CA VAL A 193 -4.28 -3.21 11.53
C VAL A 193 -3.46 -3.70 12.73
N TRP A 194 -2.35 -4.38 12.46
CA TRP A 194 -1.31 -4.72 13.44
C TRP A 194 -0.09 -3.86 13.21
N GLY A 195 0.55 -3.46 14.30
CA GLY A 195 1.86 -2.84 14.32
C GLY A 195 2.76 -3.62 15.27
N THR A 196 3.96 -3.97 14.82
CA THR A 196 4.83 -4.92 15.52
C THR A 196 6.28 -4.44 15.51
N LEU A 197 7.03 -4.78 16.56
CA LEU A 197 8.49 -4.71 16.60
C LEU A 197 9.05 -6.12 16.74
N HIS A 198 9.90 -6.54 15.81
CA HIS A 198 10.71 -7.75 15.90
C HIS A 198 12.17 -7.42 16.19
N CYS A 199 12.79 -8.12 17.14
CA CYS A 199 14.15 -7.82 17.56
C CYS A 199 14.84 -8.95 18.31
N GLY A 200 16.15 -8.86 18.41
CA GLY A 200 16.97 -9.67 19.29
C GLY A 200 17.28 -11.04 18.70
N VAL A 201 16.68 -12.10 19.22
CA VAL A 201 16.98 -13.49 18.80
C VAL A 201 15.71 -14.31 18.64
N SER A 202 15.71 -15.25 17.69
CA SER A 202 14.63 -16.21 17.46
C SER A 202 15.16 -17.64 17.68
N PRO A 203 14.37 -18.53 18.34
CA PRO A 203 13.04 -18.27 18.94
C PRO A 203 13.12 -17.53 20.28
N GLY A 204 12.05 -16.82 20.63
CA GLY A 204 11.90 -16.11 21.90
C GLY A 204 12.62 -14.77 21.92
N GLY A 205 13.61 -14.60 22.77
CA GLY A 205 14.32 -13.33 22.92
C GLY A 205 13.48 -12.19 23.49
N PRO A 206 14.01 -10.94 23.49
CA PRO A 206 13.35 -9.81 24.10
C PRO A 206 12.06 -9.37 23.40
N CYS A 207 11.93 -9.67 22.11
CA CYS A 207 10.73 -9.38 21.34
C CYS A 207 9.80 -10.57 21.15
N HIS A 208 9.98 -11.66 21.90
CA HIS A 208 9.12 -12.85 21.91
C HIS A 208 8.95 -13.51 20.54
N GLU A 209 10.08 -13.67 19.83
CA GLU A 209 10.06 -14.16 18.45
C GLU A 209 9.53 -15.60 18.29
N LYS A 210 8.67 -15.87 17.29
CA LYS A 210 8.33 -15.03 16.14
C LYS A 210 7.02 -14.21 16.31
N THR A 211 6.60 -13.84 17.51
CA THR A 211 5.35 -13.07 17.70
C THR A 211 5.57 -11.57 17.59
N GLY A 212 6.74 -11.10 17.99
CA GLY A 212 7.06 -9.69 18.12
C GLY A 212 6.36 -9.01 19.31
N LEU A 213 6.69 -7.76 19.56
CA LEU A 213 5.97 -6.89 20.48
C LEU A 213 4.89 -6.15 19.68
N SER A 214 3.67 -6.67 19.72
CA SER A 214 2.59 -6.31 18.80
C SER A 214 1.36 -5.77 19.50
N ALA A 215 0.68 -4.83 18.84
CA ALA A 215 -0.69 -4.44 19.17
C ALA A 215 -1.52 -4.26 17.89
N ASN A 216 -2.84 -4.18 18.03
CA ASN A 216 -3.73 -3.99 16.90
C ASN A 216 -4.89 -3.04 17.23
N ALA A 217 -5.48 -2.46 16.17
CA ALA A 217 -6.65 -1.61 16.26
C ALA A 217 -7.56 -1.78 15.04
N PRO A 218 -8.88 -1.50 15.13
CA PRO A 218 -9.71 -1.35 13.96
C PRO A 218 -9.33 -0.08 13.20
N CYS A 219 -9.57 -0.06 11.90
CA CYS A 219 -9.47 1.18 11.13
C CYS A 219 -10.59 2.15 11.55
N PRO A 220 -10.30 3.46 11.70
CA PRO A 220 -11.31 4.43 12.08
C PRO A 220 -12.22 4.82 10.90
N GLN A 221 -13.49 5.10 11.18
CA GLN A 221 -14.50 5.62 10.24
C GLN A 221 -15.00 4.62 9.18
N SER A 222 -14.15 3.80 8.60
CA SER A 222 -14.49 2.75 7.64
C SER A 222 -13.63 1.52 7.89
N THR A 223 -13.98 0.39 7.29
CA THR A 223 -13.12 -0.79 7.35
C THR A 223 -11.81 -0.54 6.59
N CYS A 224 -10.74 -1.21 6.99
CA CYS A 224 -9.42 -1.11 6.38
C CYS A 224 -9.42 -1.44 4.88
N GLN A 225 -10.42 -2.19 4.40
CA GLN A 225 -10.61 -2.59 3.01
C GLN A 225 -11.43 -1.59 2.20
N ALA A 226 -12.38 -0.88 2.87
CA ALA A 226 -13.35 -0.03 2.16
C ALA A 226 -12.77 1.32 1.72
N ALA A 227 -11.72 1.82 2.38
CA ALA A 227 -11.14 3.13 2.09
C ALA A 227 -9.62 3.13 2.25
N PHE A 228 -8.99 4.20 1.75
CA PHE A 228 -7.60 4.48 2.05
C PHE A 228 -7.46 5.00 3.47
N HIS A 229 -6.54 4.41 4.23
CA HIS A 229 -6.13 4.84 5.55
C HIS A 229 -4.64 5.20 5.56
N VAL A 230 -4.26 6.09 6.48
CA VAL A 230 -2.86 6.48 6.68
C VAL A 230 -2.28 5.68 7.84
N TYR A 231 -1.34 4.82 7.54
CA TYR A 231 -0.60 4.02 8.51
C TYR A 231 0.78 4.62 8.73
N ALA A 232 1.17 4.77 9.99
CA ALA A 232 2.47 5.36 10.29
C ALA A 232 3.08 4.83 11.57
N VAL A 233 4.42 4.85 11.61
CA VAL A 233 5.20 4.71 12.84
C VAL A 233 6.09 5.92 13.04
N GLU A 234 6.25 6.35 14.27
CA GLU A 234 7.23 7.36 14.67
C GLU A 234 8.25 6.76 15.63
N TRP A 235 9.53 6.91 15.32
CA TRP A 235 10.62 6.62 16.23
C TRP A 235 11.10 7.94 16.84
N ASP A 236 10.71 8.20 18.10
CA ASP A 236 11.00 9.44 18.80
C ASP A 236 12.20 9.28 19.74
N ARG A 237 13.32 9.89 19.37
CA ARG A 237 14.56 9.91 20.18
C ARG A 237 14.74 11.21 20.96
N ARG A 238 13.71 12.05 21.05
CA ARG A 238 13.72 13.30 21.82
C ARG A 238 13.34 13.07 23.27
N THR A 239 12.55 12.03 23.53
CA THR A 239 12.07 11.65 24.86
C THR A 239 13.08 10.77 25.59
N SER A 240 12.95 10.67 26.92
CA SER A 240 13.62 9.68 27.73
C SER A 240 12.60 9.10 28.71
N PRO A 241 12.22 7.83 28.56
CA PRO A 241 12.65 6.87 27.55
C PRO A 241 12.30 7.28 26.12
N GLN A 242 13.07 6.78 25.12
CA GLN A 242 12.73 6.91 23.71
C GLN A 242 11.50 6.03 23.40
N GLU A 243 10.79 6.36 22.32
CA GLU A 243 9.51 5.71 22.00
C GLU A 243 9.42 5.29 20.53
N LEU A 244 8.75 4.16 20.28
CA LEU A 244 8.14 3.78 19.00
C LEU A 244 6.62 3.91 19.17
N ARG A 245 5.97 4.61 18.24
CA ARG A 245 4.52 4.85 18.28
C ARG A 245 3.87 4.56 16.95
N TRP A 246 2.84 3.72 16.93
CA TRP A 246 2.07 3.36 15.74
C TRP A 246 0.74 4.09 15.68
N TYR A 247 0.39 4.51 14.48
CA TYR A 247 -0.81 5.29 14.21
C TYR A 247 -1.59 4.73 13.03
N VAL A 248 -2.92 4.81 13.09
CA VAL A 248 -3.82 4.71 11.94
C VAL A 248 -4.69 5.95 11.89
N ASP A 249 -4.70 6.67 10.75
CA ASP A 249 -5.35 7.97 10.54
C ASP A 249 -5.08 8.99 11.65
N GLY A 250 -3.82 9.04 12.10
CA GLY A 250 -3.36 9.91 13.17
C GLY A 250 -3.77 9.49 14.59
N ARG A 251 -4.53 8.39 14.76
CA ARG A 251 -4.87 7.83 16.08
C ARG A 251 -3.77 6.89 16.54
N LEU A 252 -3.14 7.23 17.67
CA LEU A 252 -2.18 6.37 18.33
C LEU A 252 -2.88 5.12 18.86
N TYR A 253 -2.32 3.92 18.58
CA TYR A 253 -2.87 2.66 19.07
C TYR A 253 -1.83 1.74 19.72
N HIS A 254 -0.54 1.97 19.50
CA HIS A 254 0.53 1.18 20.09
C HIS A 254 1.73 2.07 20.42
N THR A 255 2.36 1.81 21.57
CA THR A 255 3.59 2.50 22.00
C THR A 255 4.51 1.47 22.65
N LEU A 256 5.77 1.51 22.26
CA LEU A 256 6.87 0.80 22.91
C LEU A 256 7.92 1.81 23.38
N HIS A 257 8.53 1.53 24.52
CA HIS A 257 9.61 2.35 25.07
C HIS A 257 10.96 1.63 24.94
N GLU A 258 12.04 2.38 24.93
CA GLU A 258 13.40 1.80 24.92
C GLU A 258 13.65 0.87 26.11
N THR A 259 12.87 1.01 27.19
CA THR A 259 12.96 0.19 28.40
C THR A 259 12.25 -1.18 28.27
N ASP A 260 11.45 -1.39 27.22
CA ASP A 260 10.72 -2.64 27.01
C ASP A 260 11.63 -3.75 26.46
N VAL A 261 12.81 -3.38 25.98
CA VAL A 261 13.82 -4.30 25.48
C VAL A 261 15.20 -3.95 26.06
N PRO A 262 16.18 -4.89 26.05
CA PRO A 262 17.53 -4.59 26.52
C PRO A 262 18.14 -3.41 25.75
N ALA A 263 18.84 -2.52 26.47
CA ALA A 263 19.43 -1.31 25.91
C ALA A 263 20.32 -1.55 24.68
N ALA A 264 21.10 -2.66 24.69
CA ALA A 264 21.94 -3.01 23.54
C ALA A 264 21.12 -3.35 22.29
N THR A 265 19.96 -4.00 22.46
CA THR A 265 19.02 -4.32 21.37
C THR A 265 18.42 -3.05 20.80
N TRP A 266 17.90 -2.17 21.67
CA TRP A 266 17.33 -0.88 21.23
C TRP A 266 18.38 -0.01 20.52
N GLN A 267 19.57 0.11 21.09
CA GLN A 267 20.65 0.91 20.52
C GLN A 267 21.09 0.39 19.14
N ARG A 268 21.12 -0.92 18.95
CA ARG A 268 21.45 -1.49 17.64
C ARG A 268 20.48 -0.99 16.57
N MET A 269 19.19 -1.12 16.81
CA MET A 269 18.16 -0.72 15.86
C MET A 269 18.06 0.82 15.68
N SER A 270 18.17 1.58 16.77
CA SER A 270 17.88 3.02 16.76
C SER A 270 19.04 3.91 16.37
N THR A 271 20.30 3.44 16.49
CA THR A 271 21.48 4.27 16.30
C THR A 271 22.47 3.78 15.27
N ARG A 272 22.50 2.48 15.00
CA ARG A 272 23.52 1.87 14.15
C ARG A 272 23.03 1.45 12.79
N GLU A 273 21.75 1.12 12.71
CA GLU A 273 21.15 0.60 11.50
C GLU A 273 20.26 1.66 10.83
N GLY A 274 20.42 1.83 9.52
CA GLY A 274 19.36 2.37 8.71
C GLY A 274 18.35 1.27 8.39
N MET A 275 17.18 1.64 7.95
CA MET A 275 16.15 0.71 7.51
C MET A 275 15.81 0.93 6.06
N PHE A 276 15.36 -0.12 5.38
CA PHE A 276 14.68 -0.04 4.08
C PHE A 276 13.22 -0.40 4.25
N LEU A 277 12.38 0.14 3.36
CA LEU A 277 10.93 -0.08 3.38
C LEU A 277 10.57 -1.26 2.50
N ILE A 278 9.52 -1.99 2.88
CA ILE A 278 9.00 -3.12 2.12
C ILE A 278 7.48 -2.97 2.00
N LEU A 279 6.97 -3.29 0.81
CA LEU A 279 5.55 -3.44 0.50
C LEU A 279 5.32 -4.80 -0.14
N ASN A 280 4.38 -5.58 0.37
CA ASN A 280 4.01 -6.88 -0.20
C ASN A 280 2.57 -7.27 0.12
N VAL A 281 2.06 -8.24 -0.61
CA VAL A 281 0.88 -9.01 -0.21
C VAL A 281 1.28 -10.47 -0.23
N ALA A 282 1.51 -11.03 0.93
CA ALA A 282 1.77 -12.46 1.09
C ALA A 282 0.47 -13.27 1.05
N ILE A 283 0.58 -14.54 0.74
CA ILE A 283 -0.53 -15.50 0.76
C ILE A 283 -0.15 -16.71 1.62
N GLY A 284 -1.02 -17.02 2.58
CA GLY A 284 -0.77 -18.06 3.57
C GLY A 284 0.32 -17.67 4.56
N GLY A 285 0.87 -18.64 5.27
CA GLY A 285 1.97 -18.43 6.21
C GLY A 285 1.55 -18.44 7.68
N GLU A 286 2.55 -18.33 8.54
CA GLU A 286 2.40 -18.55 9.98
C GLU A 286 1.40 -17.60 10.65
N PHE A 287 1.31 -16.34 10.21
CA PHE A 287 0.42 -15.37 10.84
C PHE A 287 -1.03 -15.59 10.42
N PRO A 288 -1.40 -15.67 9.13
CA PRO A 288 -2.75 -16.06 8.73
C PRO A 288 -3.20 -17.40 9.34
N ASP A 289 -2.31 -18.40 9.38
CA ASP A 289 -2.56 -19.71 9.98
C ASP A 289 -2.89 -19.62 11.47
N LYS A 290 -2.12 -18.81 12.22
CA LYS A 290 -2.33 -18.59 13.66
C LYS A 290 -3.72 -18.00 13.94
N ILE A 291 -4.15 -17.05 13.11
CA ILE A 291 -5.47 -16.40 13.25
C ILE A 291 -6.61 -17.33 12.83
N SER A 292 -6.38 -18.19 11.83
CA SER A 292 -7.38 -19.13 11.29
C SER A 292 -7.37 -20.51 11.97
N ALA A 293 -6.51 -20.72 12.97
CA ALA A 293 -6.30 -22.03 13.58
C ALA A 293 -7.63 -22.73 13.94
N PRO A 294 -7.76 -24.04 13.66
CA PRO A 294 -6.74 -24.98 13.19
C PRO A 294 -6.57 -25.05 11.65
N VAL A 295 -7.14 -24.11 10.90
CA VAL A 295 -7.18 -24.14 9.45
C VAL A 295 -5.86 -23.57 8.90
N ARG A 296 -5.22 -24.33 7.96
CA ARG A 296 -4.06 -23.88 7.20
C ARG A 296 -4.52 -23.01 6.04
N THR A 297 -3.75 -21.96 5.75
CA THR A 297 -4.05 -20.98 4.72
C THR A 297 -3.05 -21.03 3.55
N PRO A 298 -3.45 -20.65 2.33
CA PRO A 298 -4.81 -20.29 1.91
C PRO A 298 -5.72 -21.52 1.86
N ILE A 299 -7.04 -21.32 1.88
CA ILE A 299 -8.04 -22.37 1.71
C ILE A 299 -8.53 -22.42 0.25
N ALA A 300 -9.30 -23.47 -0.08
CA ALA A 300 -9.84 -23.61 -1.43
C ALA A 300 -10.74 -22.42 -1.86
N ALA A 301 -11.42 -21.80 -0.90
CA ALA A 301 -12.29 -20.64 -1.11
C ALA A 301 -11.53 -19.30 -1.18
N THR A 302 -10.23 -19.27 -0.93
CA THR A 302 -9.43 -18.03 -1.04
C THR A 302 -9.44 -17.57 -2.50
N GLU A 303 -9.86 -16.33 -2.74
CA GLU A 303 -10.01 -15.76 -4.09
C GLU A 303 -8.77 -14.95 -4.47
N PRO A 304 -8.21 -15.14 -5.69
CA PRO A 304 -7.14 -14.30 -6.21
C PRO A 304 -7.68 -12.99 -6.79
N GLY A 305 -6.79 -12.02 -7.05
CA GLY A 305 -7.11 -10.85 -7.86
C GLY A 305 -7.54 -9.61 -7.08
N HIS A 306 -7.50 -9.64 -5.75
CA HIS A 306 -7.83 -8.48 -4.92
C HIS A 306 -6.57 -7.70 -4.54
N PRO A 307 -6.34 -6.52 -5.12
CA PRO A 307 -5.10 -5.78 -4.90
C PRO A 307 -5.07 -5.01 -3.59
N MET A 308 -3.90 -4.90 -2.99
CA MET A 308 -3.54 -3.78 -2.14
C MET A 308 -3.24 -2.56 -3.02
N LEU A 309 -3.80 -1.40 -2.70
CA LEU A 309 -3.52 -0.14 -3.37
C LEU A 309 -2.74 0.78 -2.43
N VAL A 310 -1.63 1.32 -2.92
CA VAL A 310 -0.79 2.28 -2.19
C VAL A 310 -0.81 3.60 -2.94
N ASP A 311 -1.34 4.64 -2.31
CA ASP A 311 -1.45 5.98 -2.87
C ASP A 311 -0.13 6.76 -2.74
N TYR A 312 0.52 6.67 -1.59
CA TYR A 312 1.89 7.13 -1.41
C TYR A 312 2.62 6.38 -0.30
N VAL A 313 3.94 6.43 -0.38
CA VAL A 313 4.86 6.13 0.71
C VAL A 313 5.72 7.36 0.94
N ALA A 314 5.94 7.71 2.21
CA ALA A 314 6.81 8.83 2.54
C ALA A 314 7.55 8.65 3.86
N VAL A 315 8.75 9.22 3.92
CA VAL A 315 9.62 9.22 5.10
C VAL A 315 9.98 10.65 5.45
N TRP A 316 9.74 11.02 6.67
CA TRP A 316 10.14 12.31 7.21
C TRP A 316 11.05 12.17 8.42
N THR A 317 11.89 13.17 8.61
CA THR A 317 12.61 13.36 9.86
C THR A 317 12.27 14.73 10.44
N ARG A 318 12.32 14.83 11.76
CA ARG A 318 12.26 16.08 12.47
C ARG A 318 13.46 16.16 13.41
N ALA A 319 14.28 17.18 13.23
CA ALA A 319 15.35 17.51 14.16
C ALA A 319 14.78 17.99 15.53
N ARG A 320 15.67 18.19 16.47
CA ARG A 320 15.36 18.65 17.83
C ARG A 320 14.63 19.99 17.82
#